data_e92985d3910091d71c731bbae2d5283f
#
_entry.id   e92985d3910091d71c731bbae2d5283f
#
_cell.length_a   1.000
_cell.length_b   1.000
_cell.length_c   1.000
_cell.angle_alpha   90.00
_cell.angle_beta   90.00
_cell.angle_gamma   90.00
#
_symmetry.space_group_name_H-M   'P 1'
#
loop_
_entity.id
_entity.type
_entity.pdbx_description
1 polymer ?
#
loop_
_entity_poly.entity_id
_entity_poly.type
_entity_poly.pdbx_seq_one_letter_code
_entity_poly.pdbx_strand_id
1 'polypeptide(L)'
;MNIRRFGINLICMAAVTGCSVGPNYRTPQTPTPKTWIGVKPAGPTTRPAGPTTRPANLAAWWKSLNDPILDSLLDEAMKANLDLRIATARVLQARGQRGMVASALWPQLNSSASHRYSGSSLNAGSKPKNLSLAKQARNTAVNSALQAVTGTAAAPVSVAGIIGQAVTKEVNNKLQGTISTPRDQNTFQAGFDASWELDVFGGTRRAVEAADDTLAASVEIRRDVLVTLLSEVALNYVQLRGSQRRLAIARANIQVQKDSVEITRTKYKAGFTNELDLDQAEAQLATTQSQIPLLETAIKQAIYQLSVLLARPPGDLLSKLEKEGPIPVVPPEVPVGLPSDLVRQRPDIRAAERQLAAATAQIGVATADMFPKFSITGSIGPQVSNINRILDQQSLGWSIGPGITWPVFDGWRIRSNIQLQNAFQEEALATYEKTVLIAFQDVENALVAYTNEQVRHKSLVKAENASRRATDLSKELYIGGLTPFLNVLQSEGTLYSTQDQLVQSETTVVTNLIALYKALGGGWEAPKNEAAINN
;
A
#
# COMPACT_ATOMS: atom_id res chain seq x y z
N MET A 1 33.59 47.01 10.30
CA MET A 1 32.81 45.80 10.66
C MET A 1 32.92 44.81 9.49
N ASN A 2 33.56 43.67 9.73
CA ASN A 2 34.34 42.90 8.74
C ASN A 2 33.50 42.03 7.80
N ILE A 3 33.36 42.42 6.55
CA ILE A 3 32.75 41.66 5.43
C ILE A 3 33.49 40.32 5.18
N ARG A 4 34.74 40.17 5.56
CA ARG A 4 35.51 38.91 5.44
C ARG A 4 35.02 37.77 6.34
N ARG A 5 34.37 38.02 7.48
CA ARG A 5 33.81 36.98 8.38
C ARG A 5 32.47 36.43 7.88
N PHE A 6 31.73 37.21 7.09
CA PHE A 6 30.48 36.74 6.48
C PHE A 6 30.70 35.77 5.30
N GLY A 7 31.80 36.00 4.53
CA GLY A 7 32.16 35.14 3.40
C GLY A 7 32.62 33.73 3.82
N ILE A 8 33.32 33.59 4.95
CA ILE A 8 33.79 32.29 5.44
C ILE A 8 32.63 31.46 5.98
N ASN A 9 31.64 32.09 6.62
CA ASN A 9 30.44 31.39 7.08
C ASN A 9 29.50 30.91 5.93
N LEU A 10 29.48 31.65 4.81
CA LEU A 10 28.68 31.25 3.64
C LEU A 10 29.34 30.11 2.85
N ILE A 11 30.68 30.06 2.81
CA ILE A 11 31.45 28.98 2.16
C ILE A 11 31.36 27.69 2.99
N CYS A 12 31.31 27.74 4.33
CA CYS A 12 31.06 26.58 5.18
C CYS A 12 29.61 26.04 5.02
N MET A 13 28.63 26.89 4.73
CA MET A 13 27.26 26.44 4.44
C MET A 13 27.11 25.80 3.05
N ALA A 14 27.89 26.21 2.04
CA ALA A 14 27.86 25.62 0.70
C ALA A 14 28.59 24.27 0.60
N ALA A 15 29.45 23.91 1.57
CA ALA A 15 30.15 22.63 1.62
C ALA A 15 29.34 21.50 2.26
N VAL A 16 28.10 21.76 2.73
CA VAL A 16 27.18 20.78 3.32
C VAL A 16 26.26 20.11 2.26
N THR A 17 26.66 20.10 0.98
CA THR A 17 26.17 19.06 0.05
C THR A 17 26.83 17.74 0.46
N GLY A 18 26.46 17.26 1.65
CA GLY A 18 27.04 16.08 2.26
C GLY A 18 26.81 14.86 1.40
N CYS A 19 27.83 14.02 1.26
CA CYS A 19 27.73 12.72 0.61
C CYS A 19 26.65 11.88 1.28
N SER A 20 25.65 11.45 0.53
CA SER A 20 24.70 10.44 1.00
C SER A 20 25.40 9.07 0.97
N VAL A 21 25.48 8.41 2.12
CA VAL A 21 26.11 7.08 2.22
C VAL A 21 25.14 5.97 1.81
N GLY A 22 25.69 4.78 1.54
CA GLY A 22 24.92 3.60 1.11
C GLY A 22 24.73 3.50 -0.40
N PRO A 23 24.11 2.40 -0.87
CA PRO A 23 23.89 2.17 -2.29
C PRO A 23 22.82 3.10 -2.86
N ASN A 24 22.97 3.50 -4.13
CA ASN A 24 21.94 4.16 -4.90
C ASN A 24 21.09 3.10 -5.62
N TYR A 25 19.79 3.29 -5.61
CA TYR A 25 18.88 2.42 -6.37
C TYR A 25 19.20 2.47 -7.87
N ARG A 26 19.15 1.31 -8.50
CA ARG A 26 19.20 1.15 -9.96
C ARG A 26 18.14 0.15 -10.35
N THR A 27 17.34 0.48 -11.39
CA THR A 27 16.32 -0.43 -11.90
C THR A 27 16.94 -1.75 -12.34
N PRO A 28 16.48 -2.90 -11.81
CA PRO A 28 16.98 -4.21 -12.21
C PRO A 28 16.74 -4.47 -13.69
N GLN A 29 17.70 -5.10 -14.36
CA GLN A 29 17.52 -5.56 -15.74
C GLN A 29 16.86 -6.94 -15.70
N THR A 30 15.54 -6.99 -15.85
CA THR A 30 14.80 -8.25 -15.93
C THR A 30 14.79 -8.76 -17.35
N PRO A 31 15.17 -10.03 -17.62
CA PRO A 31 15.07 -10.61 -18.96
C PRO A 31 13.62 -10.60 -19.43
N THR A 32 13.33 -9.86 -20.51
CA THR A 32 11.99 -9.81 -21.10
C THR A 32 11.99 -10.61 -22.40
N PRO A 33 10.97 -11.47 -22.64
CA PRO A 33 10.79 -12.13 -23.93
C PRO A 33 10.66 -11.07 -25.04
N LYS A 34 11.15 -11.37 -26.23
CA LYS A 34 11.05 -10.46 -27.39
C LYS A 34 9.63 -10.41 -27.98
N THR A 35 8.88 -11.50 -27.86
CA THR A 35 7.53 -11.67 -28.40
C THR A 35 6.70 -12.57 -27.51
N TRP A 36 5.38 -12.43 -27.56
CA TRP A 36 4.44 -13.33 -26.90
C TRP A 36 4.39 -14.68 -27.62
N ILE A 37 4.40 -15.79 -26.87
CA ILE A 37 4.30 -17.16 -27.44
C ILE A 37 2.88 -17.40 -27.98
N GLY A 38 1.86 -16.87 -27.27
CA GLY A 38 0.45 -17.02 -27.65
C GLY A 38 0.01 -16.21 -28.87
N VAL A 39 0.83 -15.28 -29.37
CA VAL A 39 0.54 -14.51 -30.58
C VAL A 39 1.13 -15.21 -31.80
N LYS A 40 0.29 -15.85 -32.64
CA LYS A 40 0.74 -16.38 -33.92
C LYS A 40 1.08 -15.22 -34.84
N PRO A 41 2.26 -15.25 -35.54
CA PRO A 41 2.56 -14.25 -36.55
C PRO A 41 1.44 -14.22 -37.61
N ALA A 42 0.95 -13.02 -37.95
CA ALA A 42 -0.04 -12.85 -38.97
C ALA A 42 0.51 -13.41 -40.30
N GLY A 43 -0.15 -14.43 -40.86
CA GLY A 43 0.17 -14.92 -42.19
C GLY A 43 -0.10 -13.85 -43.27
N PRO A 44 0.53 -13.92 -44.43
CA PRO A 44 0.58 -12.83 -45.41
C PRO A 44 -0.73 -12.47 -46.12
N THR A 45 -1.87 -13.09 -45.81
CA THR A 45 -3.09 -12.96 -46.63
C THR A 45 -4.44 -12.84 -45.96
N THR A 46 -4.53 -12.68 -44.62
CA THR A 46 -5.83 -12.45 -43.99
C THR A 46 -5.74 -11.37 -42.94
N ARG A 47 -6.70 -10.43 -42.98
CA ARG A 47 -6.90 -9.39 -41.96
C ARG A 47 -6.86 -10.06 -40.60
N PRO A 48 -5.91 -9.70 -39.71
CA PRO A 48 -5.77 -10.40 -38.43
C PRO A 48 -6.98 -10.13 -37.56
N ALA A 49 -7.84 -11.12 -37.40
CA ALA A 49 -8.83 -11.15 -36.34
C ALA A 49 -8.17 -11.81 -35.13
N GLY A 50 -7.55 -11.04 -34.25
CA GLY A 50 -6.89 -11.59 -33.06
C GLY A 50 -5.87 -10.62 -32.42
N PRO A 51 -5.12 -11.10 -31.41
CA PRO A 51 -4.10 -10.30 -30.72
C PRO A 51 -3.01 -9.78 -31.67
N THR A 52 -2.70 -8.49 -31.59
CA THR A 52 -1.67 -7.82 -32.42
C THR A 52 -0.64 -7.13 -31.54
N THR A 53 0.60 -7.00 -32.02
CA THR A 53 1.70 -6.31 -31.30
C THR A 53 1.65 -4.78 -31.42
N ARG A 54 0.54 -4.20 -31.89
CA ARG A 54 0.37 -2.74 -31.92
C ARG A 54 0.34 -2.18 -30.50
N PRO A 55 0.87 -0.95 -30.28
CA PRO A 55 0.71 -0.28 -28.99
C PRO A 55 -0.78 -0.19 -28.63
N ALA A 56 -1.12 -0.71 -27.47
CA ALA A 56 -2.49 -0.69 -26.97
C ALA A 56 -2.78 0.63 -26.27
N ASN A 57 -3.83 1.33 -26.66
CA ASN A 57 -4.41 2.34 -25.78
C ASN A 57 -5.33 1.64 -24.77
N LEU A 58 -4.76 1.24 -23.63
CA LEU A 58 -5.44 0.42 -22.64
C LEU A 58 -6.20 1.24 -21.60
N ALA A 59 -6.11 2.57 -21.65
CA ALA A 59 -6.66 3.44 -20.60
C ALA A 59 -8.17 3.30 -20.41
N ALA A 60 -8.91 3.10 -21.52
CA ALA A 60 -10.36 2.92 -21.51
C ALA A 60 -10.77 1.74 -22.41
N TRP A 61 -10.16 0.58 -22.16
CA TRP A 61 -10.34 -0.64 -22.96
C TRP A 61 -11.81 -1.08 -23.08
N TRP A 62 -12.63 -0.82 -22.06
CA TRP A 62 -14.06 -1.22 -22.02
C TRP A 62 -14.90 -0.54 -23.10
N LYS A 63 -14.51 0.65 -23.54
CA LYS A 63 -15.21 1.35 -24.64
C LYS A 63 -15.18 0.56 -25.95
N SER A 64 -14.21 -0.34 -26.13
CA SER A 64 -14.15 -1.23 -27.28
C SER A 64 -15.28 -2.28 -27.29
N LEU A 65 -15.94 -2.51 -26.16
CA LEU A 65 -17.08 -3.40 -26.03
C LEU A 65 -18.42 -2.76 -26.46
N ASN A 66 -18.44 -1.45 -26.70
CA ASN A 66 -19.59 -0.69 -27.19
C ASN A 66 -20.89 -0.90 -26.37
N ASP A 67 -20.80 -0.98 -25.05
CA ASP A 67 -21.93 -1.16 -24.16
C ASP A 67 -22.09 0.06 -23.24
N PRO A 68 -23.09 0.92 -23.48
CA PRO A 68 -23.28 2.16 -22.69
C PRO A 68 -23.70 1.90 -21.23
N ILE A 69 -24.32 0.73 -20.95
CA ILE A 69 -24.67 0.36 -19.56
C ILE A 69 -23.39 0.01 -18.81
N LEU A 70 -22.50 -0.78 -19.41
CA LEU A 70 -21.20 -1.11 -18.84
C LEU A 70 -20.37 0.16 -18.61
N ASP A 71 -20.30 1.07 -19.58
CA ASP A 71 -19.61 2.35 -19.44
C ASP A 71 -20.12 3.14 -18.22
N SER A 72 -21.45 3.24 -18.07
CA SER A 72 -22.07 3.92 -16.93
C SER A 72 -21.74 3.26 -15.58
N LEU A 73 -21.69 1.91 -15.51
CA LEU A 73 -21.35 1.18 -14.28
C LEU A 73 -19.88 1.38 -13.90
N LEU A 74 -18.98 1.35 -14.87
CA LEU A 74 -17.56 1.57 -14.64
C LEU A 74 -17.27 3.01 -14.20
N ASP A 75 -17.90 4.02 -14.82
CA ASP A 75 -17.77 5.41 -14.41
C ASP A 75 -18.29 5.65 -12.98
N GLU A 76 -19.37 4.97 -12.60
CA GLU A 76 -19.92 5.03 -11.26
C GLU A 76 -19.01 4.32 -10.25
N ALA A 77 -18.51 3.13 -10.58
CA ALA A 77 -17.59 2.38 -9.73
C ALA A 77 -16.30 3.17 -9.44
N MET A 78 -15.72 3.82 -10.45
CA MET A 78 -14.52 4.66 -10.27
C MET A 78 -14.74 5.82 -9.28
N LYS A 79 -15.97 6.31 -9.14
CA LYS A 79 -16.30 7.44 -8.26
C LYS A 79 -16.70 7.00 -6.85
N ALA A 80 -17.38 5.86 -6.72
CA ALA A 80 -18.06 5.48 -5.49
C ALA A 80 -17.41 4.29 -4.75
N ASN A 81 -16.61 3.46 -5.41
CA ASN A 81 -16.10 2.22 -4.84
C ASN A 81 -15.31 2.43 -3.54
N LEU A 82 -15.60 1.59 -2.54
CA LEU A 82 -14.99 1.69 -1.21
C LEU A 82 -13.54 1.21 -1.17
N ASP A 83 -13.17 0.20 -1.95
CA ASP A 83 -11.77 -0.29 -1.98
C ASP A 83 -10.84 0.74 -2.60
N LEU A 84 -11.31 1.45 -3.65
CA LEU A 84 -10.57 2.56 -4.23
C LEU A 84 -10.45 3.74 -3.24
N ARG A 85 -11.48 3.99 -2.43
CA ARG A 85 -11.45 4.98 -1.36
C ARG A 85 -10.47 4.58 -0.24
N ILE A 86 -10.44 3.31 0.16
CA ILE A 86 -9.47 2.76 1.11
C ILE A 86 -8.04 2.92 0.56
N ALA A 87 -7.80 2.55 -0.70
CA ALA A 87 -6.50 2.71 -1.33
C ALA A 87 -6.06 4.18 -1.40
N THR A 88 -6.99 5.11 -1.67
CA THR A 88 -6.72 6.55 -1.63
C THR A 88 -6.36 7.03 -0.22
N ALA A 89 -7.04 6.54 0.81
CA ALA A 89 -6.69 6.84 2.20
C ALA A 89 -5.29 6.33 2.58
N ARG A 90 -4.88 5.16 2.07
CA ARG A 90 -3.51 4.64 2.26
C ARG A 90 -2.45 5.53 1.61
N VAL A 91 -2.72 6.13 0.45
CA VAL A 91 -1.83 7.13 -0.15
C VAL A 91 -1.69 8.36 0.75
N LEU A 92 -2.79 8.84 1.35
CA LEU A 92 -2.74 9.96 2.30
C LEU A 92 -1.97 9.60 3.58
N GLN A 93 -2.11 8.37 4.08
CA GLN A 93 -1.31 7.86 5.21
C GLN A 93 0.19 7.86 4.87
N ALA A 94 0.57 7.32 3.71
CA ALA A 94 1.97 7.32 3.27
C ALA A 94 2.52 8.75 3.10
N ARG A 95 1.71 9.70 2.60
CA ARG A 95 2.08 11.11 2.51
C ARG A 95 2.30 11.73 3.89
N GLY A 96 1.42 11.44 4.86
CA GLY A 96 1.60 11.86 6.25
C GLY A 96 2.87 11.28 6.88
N GLN A 97 3.13 10.01 6.65
CA GLN A 97 4.35 9.32 7.11
C GLN A 97 5.62 9.97 6.53
N ARG A 98 5.62 10.23 5.23
CA ARG A 98 6.71 10.94 4.55
C ARG A 98 6.94 12.32 5.16
N GLY A 99 5.86 13.08 5.47
CA GLY A 99 5.94 14.36 6.14
C GLY A 99 6.58 14.26 7.53
N MET A 100 6.22 13.24 8.31
CA MET A 100 6.83 12.98 9.63
C MET A 100 8.32 12.66 9.51
N VAL A 101 8.73 11.83 8.55
CA VAL A 101 10.15 11.53 8.32
C VAL A 101 10.91 12.77 7.87
N ALA A 102 10.36 13.56 6.95
CA ALA A 102 10.97 14.77 6.44
C ALA A 102 11.11 15.87 7.50
N SER A 103 10.28 15.85 8.54
CA SER A 103 10.40 16.82 9.65
C SER A 103 11.72 16.72 10.40
N ALA A 104 12.38 15.55 10.37
CA ALA A 104 13.70 15.36 10.97
C ALA A 104 14.84 16.16 10.29
N LEU A 105 14.61 16.68 9.06
CA LEU A 105 15.54 17.61 8.40
C LEU A 105 15.53 19.00 9.02
N TRP A 106 14.55 19.34 9.84
CA TRP A 106 14.34 20.66 10.41
C TRP A 106 14.56 20.67 11.92
N PRO A 107 14.98 21.83 12.49
CA PRO A 107 15.05 21.98 13.94
C PRO A 107 13.71 21.71 14.62
N GLN A 108 13.74 20.99 15.73
CA GLN A 108 12.59 20.79 16.60
C GLN A 108 12.63 21.78 17.75
N LEU A 109 11.52 22.45 18.02
CA LEU A 109 11.35 23.37 19.13
C LEU A 109 10.26 22.85 20.04
N ASN A 110 10.62 22.60 21.32
CA ASN A 110 9.69 22.16 22.33
C ASN A 110 9.58 23.21 23.43
N SER A 111 8.42 23.34 24.04
CA SER A 111 8.24 24.11 25.28
C SER A 111 8.00 23.16 26.43
N SER A 112 8.65 23.42 27.55
CA SER A 112 8.47 22.64 28.77
C SER A 112 8.32 23.55 29.97
N ALA A 113 7.50 23.10 30.94
CA ALA A 113 7.42 23.72 32.25
C ALA A 113 7.44 22.60 33.28
N SER A 114 8.25 22.75 34.32
CA SER A 114 8.37 21.75 35.37
C SER A 114 8.57 22.40 36.74
N HIS A 115 8.01 21.75 37.74
CA HIS A 115 8.31 22.00 39.13
C HIS A 115 8.91 20.74 39.75
N ARG A 116 10.06 20.88 40.38
CA ARG A 116 10.73 19.78 41.07
C ARG A 116 11.00 20.21 42.51
N TYR A 117 10.49 19.43 43.43
CA TYR A 117 10.90 19.46 44.84
C TYR A 117 11.83 18.29 45.10
N SER A 118 13.09 18.58 45.44
CA SER A 118 14.12 17.56 45.63
C SER A 118 14.83 17.75 46.97
N GLY A 119 15.03 16.67 47.69
CA GLY A 119 15.83 16.61 48.90
C GLY A 119 17.15 15.87 48.62
N SER A 120 18.28 16.47 48.97
CA SER A 120 19.57 15.79 48.84
C SER A 120 19.81 14.80 49.97
N SER A 121 20.29 13.60 49.64
CA SER A 121 20.72 12.62 50.63
C SER A 121 21.95 13.12 51.40
N LEU A 122 21.92 13.04 52.70
CA LEU A 122 23.09 13.39 53.53
C LEU A 122 24.28 12.44 53.32
N ASN A 123 24.02 11.24 52.79
CA ASN A 123 25.03 10.21 52.57
C ASN A 123 25.55 10.17 51.12
N ALA A 124 24.88 10.87 50.16
CA ALA A 124 25.25 10.89 48.74
C ALA A 124 26.01 12.17 48.33
N GLY A 125 26.23 13.12 49.22
CA GLY A 125 26.95 14.37 48.93
C GLY A 125 28.46 14.13 48.87
N SER A 126 29.08 14.42 47.73
CA SER A 126 30.52 14.70 47.69
C SER A 126 30.80 15.91 48.55
N LYS A 127 31.62 15.75 49.57
CA LYS A 127 32.05 16.87 50.44
C LYS A 127 32.56 18.00 49.53
N PRO A 128 32.06 19.24 49.67
CA PRO A 128 32.47 20.33 48.76
C PRO A 128 33.99 20.49 48.86
N LYS A 129 34.67 20.48 47.68
CA LYS A 129 36.14 20.64 47.61
C LYS A 129 36.62 21.88 48.31
N ASN A 130 35.77 22.88 48.53
CA ASN A 130 36.03 24.11 49.28
C ASN A 130 36.14 23.92 50.80
N LEU A 131 35.71 22.80 51.36
CA LEU A 131 35.85 22.53 52.78
C LEU A 131 37.33 22.34 53.18
N SER A 132 38.17 21.81 52.26
CA SER A 132 39.61 21.68 52.48
C SER A 132 40.30 23.03 52.44
N LEU A 133 39.93 23.92 51.52
CA LEU A 133 40.42 25.29 51.41
C LEU A 133 39.96 26.15 52.59
N ALA A 134 38.68 26.01 53.01
CA ALA A 134 38.14 26.68 54.19
C ALA A 134 38.81 26.20 55.48
N LYS A 135 39.09 24.90 55.62
CA LYS A 135 39.87 24.34 56.73
C LYS A 135 41.30 24.81 56.72
N GLN A 136 41.94 24.93 55.55
CA GLN A 136 43.30 25.42 55.40
C GLN A 136 43.39 26.92 55.71
N ALA A 137 42.46 27.75 55.23
CA ALA A 137 42.36 29.18 55.56
C ALA A 137 42.11 29.38 57.08
N ARG A 138 41.24 28.57 57.67
CA ARG A 138 41.03 28.57 59.11
C ARG A 138 42.28 28.24 59.90
N ASN A 139 42.99 27.18 59.49
CA ASN A 139 44.22 26.76 60.20
C ASN A 139 45.32 27.82 60.04
N THR A 140 45.44 28.49 58.90
CA THR A 140 46.36 29.61 58.66
C THR A 140 46.00 30.81 59.54
N ALA A 141 44.71 31.21 59.63
CA ALA A 141 44.23 32.30 60.45
C ALA A 141 44.43 32.02 61.96
N VAL A 142 44.16 30.79 62.40
CA VAL A 142 44.40 30.36 63.78
C VAL A 142 45.89 30.39 64.11
N ASN A 143 46.75 29.88 63.24
CA ASN A 143 48.19 29.90 63.44
C ASN A 143 48.76 31.31 63.44
N SER A 144 48.26 32.22 62.60
CA SER A 144 48.69 33.64 62.57
C SER A 144 48.24 34.35 63.86
N ALA A 145 47.03 34.09 64.34
CA ALA A 145 46.56 34.62 65.62
C ALA A 145 47.37 34.06 66.80
N LEU A 146 47.72 32.80 66.81
CA LEU A 146 48.56 32.17 67.81
C LEU A 146 49.99 32.78 67.85
N GLN A 147 50.57 33.03 66.69
CA GLN A 147 51.89 33.67 66.51
C GLN A 147 51.85 35.12 67.03
N ALA A 148 50.79 35.86 66.75
CA ALA A 148 50.62 37.22 67.26
C ALA A 148 50.51 37.29 68.82
N VAL A 149 49.92 36.30 69.44
CA VAL A 149 49.78 36.20 70.89
C VAL A 149 51.08 35.70 71.56
N THR A 150 51.83 34.83 70.93
CA THR A 150 53.09 34.27 71.48
C THR A 150 54.29 35.15 71.19
N GLY A 151 54.22 36.15 70.31
CA GLY A 151 55.25 37.06 70.00
C GLY A 151 55.40 38.25 70.95
N THR A 152 54.45 38.48 71.89
CA THR A 152 54.53 39.46 72.99
C THR A 152 54.92 38.72 74.26
N ALA A 153 56.16 38.89 74.71
CA ALA A 153 56.70 38.25 75.87
C ALA A 153 55.89 38.62 77.13
N ALA A 154 55.32 37.61 77.75
CA ALA A 154 54.69 37.61 79.06
C ALA A 154 53.14 37.40 79.16
N ALA A 155 52.61 36.39 78.45
CA ALA A 155 51.27 35.90 78.73
C ALA A 155 51.32 34.39 79.17
N PRO A 156 50.68 33.98 80.29
CA PRO A 156 50.68 32.56 80.65
C PRO A 156 50.01 31.69 79.60
N VAL A 157 50.60 30.53 79.37
CA VAL A 157 50.21 29.56 78.36
C VAL A 157 48.70 29.20 78.34
N SER A 158 48.02 29.36 79.44
CA SER A 158 46.58 29.12 79.61
C SER A 158 45.66 30.11 78.87
N VAL A 159 46.08 31.38 78.70
CA VAL A 159 45.28 32.40 77.97
C VAL A 159 45.36 32.23 76.48
N ALA A 160 46.51 31.84 75.98
CA ALA A 160 46.69 31.52 74.52
C ALA A 160 45.82 30.31 74.11
N GLY A 161 45.69 29.30 74.91
CA GLY A 161 44.84 28.15 74.70
C GLY A 161 43.35 28.49 74.66
N ILE A 162 42.88 29.36 75.57
CA ILE A 162 41.47 29.80 75.67
C ILE A 162 41.13 30.71 74.44
N ILE A 163 41.98 31.62 74.05
CA ILE A 163 41.81 32.50 72.90
C ILE A 163 41.82 31.66 71.61
N GLY A 164 42.75 30.69 71.47
CA GLY A 164 42.81 29.78 70.32
C GLY A 164 41.54 28.94 70.20
N GLN A 165 40.98 28.44 71.27
CA GLN A 165 39.70 27.67 71.27
C GLN A 165 38.49 28.58 71.01
N ALA A 166 38.42 29.80 71.55
CA ALA A 166 37.34 30.74 71.24
C ALA A 166 37.33 31.20 69.78
N VAL A 167 38.49 31.54 69.18
CA VAL A 167 38.65 31.91 67.77
C VAL A 167 38.29 30.72 66.91
N THR A 168 38.73 29.53 67.24
CA THR A 168 38.41 28.32 66.52
C THR A 168 36.90 28.01 66.51
N LYS A 169 36.24 28.22 67.67
CA LYS A 169 34.78 28.01 67.83
C LYS A 169 33.97 29.03 67.03
N GLU A 170 34.37 30.32 67.06
CA GLU A 170 33.70 31.42 66.39
C GLU A 170 33.87 31.29 64.85
N VAL A 171 35.09 30.96 64.34
CA VAL A 171 35.36 30.70 62.94
C VAL A 171 34.64 29.46 62.47
N ASN A 172 34.57 28.39 63.26
CA ASN A 172 33.77 27.20 62.89
C ASN A 172 32.27 27.51 62.82
N ASN A 173 31.72 28.28 63.77
CA ASN A 173 30.30 28.64 63.75
C ASN A 173 29.94 29.52 62.55
N LYS A 174 30.81 30.51 62.18
CA LYS A 174 30.61 31.33 60.98
C LYS A 174 30.77 30.55 59.69
N LEU A 175 31.71 29.61 59.61
CA LEU A 175 31.88 28.73 58.47
C LEU A 175 30.74 27.71 58.33
N GLN A 176 30.22 27.17 59.44
CA GLN A 176 29.03 26.28 59.40
C GLN A 176 27.76 27.02 58.99
N GLY A 177 27.59 28.29 59.43
CA GLY A 177 26.46 29.12 58.99
C GLY A 177 26.47 29.55 57.55
N THR A 178 27.64 29.49 56.87
CA THR A 178 27.79 29.95 55.47
C THR A 178 27.70 28.81 54.42
N ILE A 179 27.67 27.51 54.86
CA ILE A 179 27.70 26.33 54.00
C ILE A 179 26.49 25.42 54.21
N SER A 180 25.39 25.90 54.72
CA SER A 180 24.16 25.14 54.72
C SER A 180 23.46 25.31 53.38
N THR A 181 23.82 24.46 52.42
CA THR A 181 22.93 24.21 51.26
C THR A 181 21.61 23.67 51.80
N PRO A 182 20.49 24.31 51.52
CA PRO A 182 19.20 23.79 51.96
C PRO A 182 19.05 22.32 51.49
N ARG A 183 18.69 21.44 52.44
CA ARG A 183 18.48 20.01 52.15
C ARG A 183 17.41 19.83 51.09
N ASP A 184 16.40 20.66 51.15
CA ASP A 184 15.25 20.64 50.28
C ASP A 184 15.28 21.83 49.31
N GLN A 185 15.22 21.57 48.04
CA GLN A 185 15.27 22.58 46.99
C GLN A 185 14.05 22.50 46.09
N ASN A 186 13.32 23.60 45.96
CA ASN A 186 12.36 23.81 44.90
C ASN A 186 13.09 24.29 43.66
N THR A 187 12.73 23.75 42.51
CA THR A 187 13.17 24.25 41.23
C THR A 187 11.96 24.39 40.31
N PHE A 188 11.67 25.60 39.90
CA PHE A 188 10.68 25.92 38.88
C PHE A 188 11.44 26.25 37.61
N GLN A 189 11.12 25.59 36.53
CA GLN A 189 11.73 25.80 35.22
C GLN A 189 10.63 25.88 34.15
N ALA A 190 10.72 26.85 33.28
CA ALA A 190 9.89 26.95 32.09
C ALA A 190 10.78 27.45 30.93
N GLY A 191 10.53 27.00 29.72
CA GLY A 191 11.37 27.43 28.61
C GLY A 191 11.09 26.73 27.31
N PHE A 192 11.97 27.02 26.37
CA PHE A 192 11.99 26.39 25.06
C PHE A 192 13.31 25.65 24.90
N ASP A 193 13.21 24.42 24.38
CA ASP A 193 14.34 23.59 24.01
C ASP A 193 14.32 23.35 22.51
N ALA A 194 15.43 23.69 21.84
CA ALA A 194 15.63 23.45 20.42
C ALA A 194 16.66 22.34 20.22
N SER A 195 16.38 21.41 19.31
CA SER A 195 17.34 20.40 18.89
C SER A 195 17.28 20.21 17.39
N TRP A 196 18.43 20.06 16.77
CA TRP A 196 18.57 19.81 15.34
C TRP A 196 19.72 18.86 15.07
N GLU A 197 19.45 17.74 14.40
CA GLU A 197 20.47 16.83 13.90
C GLU A 197 20.87 17.25 12.49
N LEU A 198 22.17 17.54 12.31
CA LEU A 198 22.72 17.90 11.00
C LEU A 198 22.99 16.62 10.21
N ASP A 199 22.26 16.41 9.12
CA ASP A 199 22.37 15.23 8.28
C ASP A 199 23.60 15.26 7.37
N VAL A 200 24.80 15.18 7.97
CA VAL A 200 26.09 15.26 7.27
C VAL A 200 26.29 14.04 6.36
N PHE A 201 25.94 12.85 6.83
CA PHE A 201 26.14 11.60 6.11
C PHE A 201 24.91 11.10 5.36
N GLY A 202 23.82 11.86 5.36
CA GLY A 202 22.64 11.60 4.56
C GLY A 202 21.69 10.54 5.13
N GLY A 203 21.78 10.18 6.39
CA GLY A 203 20.89 9.21 7.02
C GLY A 203 19.43 9.65 6.97
N THR A 204 19.14 10.89 7.33
CA THR A 204 17.78 11.46 7.26
C THR A 204 17.33 11.63 5.80
N ARG A 205 18.20 12.06 4.89
CA ARG A 205 17.89 12.15 3.46
C ARG A 205 17.55 10.79 2.86
N ARG A 206 18.28 9.73 3.23
CA ARG A 206 17.96 8.35 2.84
C ARG A 206 16.64 7.86 3.43
N ALA A 207 16.30 8.23 4.66
CA ALA A 207 15.02 7.93 5.25
C ALA A 207 13.86 8.62 4.50
N VAL A 208 14.05 9.88 4.09
CA VAL A 208 13.08 10.62 3.25
C VAL A 208 12.94 9.96 1.87
N GLU A 209 14.05 9.58 1.22
CA GLU A 209 14.05 8.85 -0.05
C GLU A 209 13.26 7.53 0.07
N ALA A 210 13.50 6.73 1.12
CA ALA A 210 12.72 5.52 1.38
C ALA A 210 11.21 5.79 1.58
N ALA A 211 10.88 6.89 2.26
CA ALA A 211 9.49 7.30 2.46
C ALA A 211 8.85 7.83 1.17
N ASP A 212 9.59 8.52 0.30
CA ASP A 212 9.14 8.97 -1.01
C ASP A 212 8.85 7.77 -1.94
N ASP A 213 9.72 6.76 -1.97
CA ASP A 213 9.49 5.54 -2.74
C ASP A 213 8.34 4.71 -2.16
N THR A 214 8.16 4.67 -0.83
CA THR A 214 7.01 4.03 -0.19
C THR A 214 5.69 4.74 -0.55
N LEU A 215 5.69 6.07 -0.62
CA LEU A 215 4.55 6.85 -1.10
C LEU A 215 4.27 6.55 -2.58
N ALA A 216 5.30 6.53 -3.42
CA ALA A 216 5.16 6.17 -4.83
C ALA A 216 4.61 4.75 -5.00
N ALA A 217 5.07 3.76 -4.23
CA ALA A 217 4.51 2.41 -4.21
C ALA A 217 3.02 2.41 -3.85
N SER A 218 2.61 3.21 -2.86
CA SER A 218 1.21 3.33 -2.45
C SER A 218 0.31 3.91 -3.55
N VAL A 219 0.84 4.83 -4.36
CA VAL A 219 0.14 5.37 -5.54
C VAL A 219 -0.06 4.28 -6.60
N GLU A 220 0.96 3.47 -6.87
CA GLU A 220 0.86 2.37 -7.83
C GLU A 220 -0.10 1.26 -7.33
N ILE A 221 -0.08 0.92 -6.05
CA ILE A 221 -1.04 -0.01 -5.43
C ILE A 221 -2.49 0.51 -5.61
N ARG A 222 -2.73 1.82 -5.46
CA ARG A 222 -4.05 2.40 -5.73
C ARG A 222 -4.45 2.23 -7.20
N ARG A 223 -3.50 2.35 -8.15
CA ARG A 223 -3.75 2.11 -9.59
C ARG A 223 -4.08 0.64 -9.86
N ASP A 224 -3.40 -0.29 -9.19
CA ASP A 224 -3.66 -1.71 -9.29
C ASP A 224 -5.06 -2.08 -8.77
N VAL A 225 -5.49 -1.49 -7.65
CA VAL A 225 -6.87 -1.60 -7.14
C VAL A 225 -7.88 -1.08 -8.18
N LEU A 226 -7.58 0.01 -8.89
CA LEU A 226 -8.42 0.52 -9.96
C LEU A 226 -8.53 -0.46 -11.14
N VAL A 227 -7.42 -1.00 -11.62
CA VAL A 227 -7.39 -2.03 -12.70
C VAL A 227 -8.22 -3.24 -12.31
N THR A 228 -8.06 -3.71 -11.07
CA THR A 228 -8.82 -4.85 -10.54
C THR A 228 -10.31 -4.53 -10.45
N LEU A 229 -10.70 -3.38 -9.91
CA LEU A 229 -12.09 -2.94 -9.81
C LEU A 229 -12.78 -2.90 -11.17
N LEU A 230 -12.16 -2.27 -12.17
CA LEU A 230 -12.73 -2.15 -13.51
C LEU A 230 -12.94 -3.53 -14.16
N SER A 231 -11.99 -4.43 -13.94
CA SER A 231 -12.09 -5.80 -14.44
C SER A 231 -13.20 -6.58 -13.74
N GLU A 232 -13.33 -6.46 -12.41
CA GLU A 232 -14.37 -7.16 -11.64
C GLU A 232 -15.78 -6.67 -11.99
N VAL A 233 -15.98 -5.36 -12.16
CA VAL A 233 -17.27 -4.81 -12.61
C VAL A 233 -17.61 -5.35 -13.99
N ALA A 234 -16.67 -5.34 -14.94
CA ALA A 234 -16.90 -5.83 -16.28
C ALA A 234 -17.18 -7.35 -16.31
N LEU A 235 -16.42 -8.16 -15.54
CA LEU A 235 -16.63 -9.60 -15.44
C LEU A 235 -18.01 -9.95 -14.89
N ASN A 236 -18.41 -9.32 -13.78
CA ASN A 236 -19.71 -9.56 -13.17
C ASN A 236 -20.86 -9.12 -14.10
N TYR A 237 -20.67 -8.01 -14.82
CA TYR A 237 -21.66 -7.55 -15.81
C TYR A 237 -21.80 -8.53 -16.96
N VAL A 238 -20.71 -9.03 -17.53
CA VAL A 238 -20.73 -10.01 -18.64
C VAL A 238 -21.34 -11.34 -18.19
N GLN A 239 -21.03 -11.80 -16.97
CA GLN A 239 -21.64 -13.00 -16.38
C GLN A 239 -23.15 -12.82 -16.17
N LEU A 240 -23.59 -11.63 -15.72
CA LEU A 240 -25.01 -11.29 -15.64
C LEU A 240 -25.70 -11.45 -17.00
N ARG A 241 -25.13 -10.82 -18.06
CA ARG A 241 -25.70 -10.89 -19.41
C ARG A 241 -25.72 -12.31 -19.96
N GLY A 242 -24.66 -13.08 -19.72
CA GLY A 242 -24.58 -14.50 -20.06
C GLY A 242 -25.68 -15.32 -19.35
N SER A 243 -25.88 -15.12 -18.06
CA SER A 243 -26.92 -15.81 -17.28
C SER A 243 -28.33 -15.43 -17.74
N GLN A 244 -28.58 -14.18 -18.07
CA GLN A 244 -29.86 -13.71 -18.64
C GLN A 244 -30.12 -14.36 -19.99
N ARG A 245 -29.13 -14.44 -20.88
CA ARG A 245 -29.26 -15.09 -22.18
C ARG A 245 -29.54 -16.60 -22.04
N ARG A 246 -28.86 -17.29 -21.11
CA ARG A 246 -29.12 -18.69 -20.80
C ARG A 246 -30.54 -18.91 -20.27
N LEU A 247 -31.03 -18.02 -19.40
CA LEU A 247 -32.39 -18.04 -18.90
C LEU A 247 -33.41 -17.89 -20.04
N ALA A 248 -33.18 -16.98 -20.97
CA ALA A 248 -34.06 -16.81 -22.14
C ALA A 248 -34.12 -18.08 -23.01
N ILE A 249 -32.95 -18.71 -23.25
CA ILE A 249 -32.87 -19.98 -24.01
C ILE A 249 -33.60 -21.11 -23.25
N ALA A 250 -33.38 -21.25 -21.94
CA ALA A 250 -34.05 -22.24 -21.14
C ALA A 250 -35.59 -22.08 -21.20
N ARG A 251 -36.11 -20.86 -21.06
CA ARG A 251 -37.52 -20.54 -21.18
C ARG A 251 -38.10 -20.86 -22.58
N ALA A 252 -37.37 -20.53 -23.64
CA ALA A 252 -37.75 -20.85 -25.01
C ALA A 252 -37.81 -22.37 -25.23
N ASN A 253 -36.81 -23.12 -24.73
CA ASN A 253 -36.81 -24.58 -24.81
C ASN A 253 -37.92 -25.23 -23.99
N ILE A 254 -38.25 -24.72 -22.80
CA ILE A 254 -39.41 -25.16 -22.02
C ILE A 254 -40.71 -25.05 -22.83
N GLN A 255 -40.90 -23.98 -23.58
CA GLN A 255 -42.10 -23.84 -24.42
C GLN A 255 -42.14 -24.91 -25.53
N VAL A 256 -41.00 -25.11 -26.22
CA VAL A 256 -40.87 -26.17 -27.25
C VAL A 256 -41.14 -27.58 -26.66
N GLN A 257 -40.60 -27.86 -25.47
CA GLN A 257 -40.81 -29.14 -24.79
C GLN A 257 -42.22 -29.32 -24.30
N LYS A 258 -42.93 -28.27 -23.87
CA LYS A 258 -44.38 -28.32 -23.56
C LYS A 258 -45.20 -28.73 -24.77
N ASP A 259 -44.88 -28.18 -25.95
CA ASP A 259 -45.55 -28.52 -27.19
C ASP A 259 -45.27 -29.99 -27.55
N SER A 260 -44.03 -30.47 -27.35
CA SER A 260 -43.68 -31.89 -27.54
C SER A 260 -44.42 -32.83 -26.59
N VAL A 261 -44.56 -32.47 -25.30
CA VAL A 261 -45.35 -33.21 -24.30
C VAL A 261 -46.83 -33.30 -24.75
N GLU A 262 -47.42 -32.21 -25.21
CA GLU A 262 -48.83 -32.18 -25.63
C GLU A 262 -49.08 -33.02 -26.88
N ILE A 263 -48.18 -32.97 -27.85
CA ILE A 263 -48.22 -33.84 -29.04
C ILE A 263 -48.15 -35.33 -28.63
N THR A 264 -47.18 -35.67 -27.77
CA THR A 264 -46.99 -37.07 -27.29
C THR A 264 -48.15 -37.53 -26.47
N ARG A 265 -48.73 -36.69 -25.60
CA ARG A 265 -49.94 -36.99 -24.81
C ARG A 265 -51.15 -37.24 -25.69
N THR A 266 -51.31 -36.45 -26.75
CA THR A 266 -52.41 -36.64 -27.73
C THR A 266 -52.25 -37.95 -28.48
N LYS A 267 -51.05 -38.31 -28.94
CA LYS A 267 -50.77 -39.61 -29.59
C LYS A 267 -50.98 -40.81 -28.65
N TYR A 268 -50.58 -40.67 -27.37
CA TYR A 268 -50.80 -41.69 -26.35
C TYR A 268 -52.30 -41.96 -26.13
N LYS A 269 -53.09 -40.91 -25.94
CA LYS A 269 -54.56 -41.03 -25.82
C LYS A 269 -55.24 -41.67 -27.04
N ALA A 270 -54.67 -41.44 -28.21
CA ALA A 270 -55.14 -42.04 -29.47
C ALA A 270 -54.55 -43.41 -29.76
N GLY A 271 -53.71 -43.99 -28.87
CA GLY A 271 -53.10 -45.30 -29.00
C GLY A 271 -51.96 -45.40 -30.01
N PHE A 272 -51.39 -44.28 -30.47
CA PHE A 272 -50.29 -44.24 -31.43
C PHE A 272 -48.88 -44.23 -30.81
N THR A 273 -48.79 -44.14 -29.47
CA THR A 273 -47.50 -44.20 -28.74
C THR A 273 -47.75 -44.83 -27.36
N ASN A 274 -46.69 -45.18 -26.63
CA ASN A 274 -46.76 -45.81 -25.31
C ASN A 274 -46.58 -44.75 -24.18
N GLU A 275 -46.83 -45.13 -22.93
CA GLU A 275 -46.71 -44.32 -21.74
C GLU A 275 -45.24 -43.89 -21.50
N LEU A 276 -44.26 -44.73 -21.85
CA LEU A 276 -42.83 -44.44 -21.73
C LEU A 276 -42.43 -43.16 -22.48
N ASP A 277 -42.97 -42.97 -23.70
CA ASP A 277 -42.67 -41.77 -24.49
C ASP A 277 -43.21 -40.49 -23.81
N LEU A 278 -44.39 -40.57 -23.19
CA LEU A 278 -44.99 -39.46 -22.44
C LEU A 278 -44.19 -39.15 -21.18
N ASP A 279 -43.83 -40.17 -20.40
CA ASP A 279 -43.04 -39.99 -19.17
C ASP A 279 -41.63 -39.40 -19.47
N GLN A 280 -41.01 -39.85 -20.54
CA GLN A 280 -39.71 -39.30 -21.01
C GLN A 280 -39.85 -37.84 -21.41
N ALA A 281 -40.90 -37.44 -22.12
CA ALA A 281 -41.18 -36.07 -22.47
C ALA A 281 -41.40 -35.18 -21.23
N GLU A 282 -42.18 -35.64 -20.27
CA GLU A 282 -42.44 -34.93 -19.01
C GLU A 282 -41.18 -34.83 -18.14
N ALA A 283 -40.38 -35.89 -18.06
CA ALA A 283 -39.10 -35.88 -17.33
C ALA A 283 -38.10 -34.85 -17.94
N GLN A 284 -37.98 -34.79 -19.27
CA GLN A 284 -37.14 -33.83 -19.95
C GLN A 284 -37.60 -32.40 -19.69
N LEU A 285 -38.89 -32.12 -19.76
CA LEU A 285 -39.48 -30.82 -19.43
C LEU A 285 -39.17 -30.43 -17.98
N ALA A 286 -39.39 -31.31 -17.03
CA ALA A 286 -39.11 -31.07 -15.60
C ALA A 286 -37.63 -30.82 -15.36
N THR A 287 -36.73 -31.54 -16.03
CA THR A 287 -35.29 -31.35 -15.97
C THR A 287 -34.89 -29.94 -16.46
N THR A 288 -35.43 -29.48 -17.58
CA THR A 288 -35.15 -28.13 -18.08
C THR A 288 -35.74 -27.06 -17.17
N GLN A 289 -36.95 -27.27 -16.61
CA GLN A 289 -37.55 -26.35 -15.63
C GLN A 289 -36.70 -26.19 -14.38
N SER A 290 -36.04 -27.25 -13.92
CA SER A 290 -35.16 -27.19 -12.73
C SER A 290 -33.95 -26.27 -12.89
N GLN A 291 -33.56 -25.92 -14.11
CA GLN A 291 -32.48 -24.97 -14.37
C GLN A 291 -32.88 -23.51 -14.16
N ILE A 292 -34.18 -23.18 -14.23
CA ILE A 292 -34.68 -21.81 -14.10
C ILE A 292 -34.27 -21.16 -12.77
N PRO A 293 -34.58 -21.78 -11.58
CA PRO A 293 -34.22 -21.16 -10.30
C PRO A 293 -32.73 -20.97 -10.12
N LEU A 294 -31.87 -21.82 -10.69
CA LEU A 294 -30.44 -21.72 -10.61
C LEU A 294 -29.95 -20.47 -11.39
N LEU A 295 -30.48 -20.26 -12.60
CA LEU A 295 -30.13 -19.10 -13.44
C LEU A 295 -30.67 -17.80 -12.84
N GLU A 296 -31.88 -17.80 -12.29
CA GLU A 296 -32.46 -16.64 -11.59
C GLU A 296 -31.64 -16.28 -10.34
N THR A 297 -31.13 -17.27 -9.61
CA THR A 297 -30.23 -17.06 -8.49
C THR A 297 -28.91 -16.43 -8.94
N ALA A 298 -28.29 -16.96 -10.01
CA ALA A 298 -27.05 -16.44 -10.56
C ALA A 298 -27.18 -14.98 -11.03
N ILE A 299 -28.32 -14.64 -11.69
CA ILE A 299 -28.64 -13.27 -12.11
C ILE A 299 -28.69 -12.32 -10.89
N LYS A 300 -29.44 -12.70 -9.84
CA LYS A 300 -29.57 -11.87 -8.64
C LYS A 300 -28.23 -11.71 -7.93
N GLN A 301 -27.46 -12.78 -7.79
CA GLN A 301 -26.12 -12.73 -7.18
C GLN A 301 -25.18 -11.79 -7.94
N ALA A 302 -25.16 -11.85 -9.28
CA ALA A 302 -24.34 -10.94 -10.09
C ALA A 302 -24.78 -9.47 -9.92
N ILE A 303 -26.09 -9.18 -9.84
CA ILE A 303 -26.60 -7.84 -9.59
C ILE A 303 -26.20 -7.35 -8.18
N TYR A 304 -26.28 -8.22 -7.16
CA TYR A 304 -25.88 -7.86 -5.79
C TYR A 304 -24.37 -7.58 -5.71
N GLN A 305 -23.56 -8.39 -6.39
CA GLN A 305 -22.12 -8.16 -6.46
C GLN A 305 -21.80 -6.82 -7.13
N LEU A 306 -22.45 -6.50 -8.26
CA LEU A 306 -22.32 -5.19 -8.92
C LEU A 306 -22.75 -4.05 -8.00
N SER A 307 -23.85 -4.20 -7.24
CA SER A 307 -24.29 -3.17 -6.29
C SER A 307 -23.20 -2.89 -5.24
N VAL A 308 -22.58 -3.93 -4.67
CA VAL A 308 -21.48 -3.77 -3.69
C VAL A 308 -20.27 -3.07 -4.33
N LEU A 309 -19.87 -3.47 -5.55
CA LEU A 309 -18.76 -2.83 -6.26
C LEU A 309 -19.00 -1.33 -6.54
N LEU A 310 -20.26 -0.93 -6.66
CA LEU A 310 -20.68 0.47 -6.81
C LEU A 310 -20.97 1.17 -5.47
N ALA A 311 -20.65 0.53 -4.33
CA ALA A 311 -20.94 1.03 -2.99
C ALA A 311 -22.44 1.32 -2.74
N ARG A 312 -23.33 0.49 -3.32
CA ARG A 312 -24.77 0.56 -3.15
C ARG A 312 -25.31 -0.63 -2.35
N PRO A 313 -26.44 -0.49 -1.66
CA PRO A 313 -27.11 -1.63 -1.06
C PRO A 313 -27.43 -2.73 -2.10
N PRO A 314 -27.33 -4.02 -1.72
CA PRO A 314 -27.76 -5.12 -2.59
C PRO A 314 -29.22 -4.91 -3.03
N GLY A 315 -29.48 -5.01 -4.32
CA GLY A 315 -30.81 -4.84 -4.89
C GLY A 315 -31.11 -3.47 -5.52
N ASP A 316 -30.33 -2.44 -5.24
CA ASP A 316 -30.52 -1.10 -5.83
C ASP A 316 -30.46 -1.10 -7.36
N LEU A 317 -29.69 -2.02 -7.92
CA LEU A 317 -29.53 -2.15 -9.37
C LEU A 317 -30.54 -3.13 -10.01
N LEU A 318 -31.43 -3.77 -9.23
CA LEU A 318 -32.40 -4.73 -9.77
C LEU A 318 -33.24 -4.12 -10.89
N SER A 319 -33.86 -2.96 -10.66
CA SER A 319 -34.73 -2.29 -11.64
C SER A 319 -34.00 -1.92 -12.94
N LYS A 320 -32.69 -1.65 -12.87
CA LYS A 320 -31.85 -1.27 -14.02
C LYS A 320 -31.31 -2.49 -14.78
N LEU A 321 -30.96 -3.57 -14.06
CA LEU A 321 -30.20 -4.70 -14.61
C LEU A 321 -31.00 -6.01 -14.73
N GLU A 322 -32.18 -6.13 -14.13
CA GLU A 322 -33.01 -7.35 -14.25
C GLU A 322 -33.48 -7.58 -15.69
N LYS A 323 -33.67 -6.51 -16.45
CA LYS A 323 -34.05 -6.62 -17.87
C LYS A 323 -32.92 -7.24 -18.69
N GLU A 324 -33.29 -8.22 -19.51
CA GLU A 324 -32.35 -8.86 -20.46
C GLU A 324 -31.67 -7.85 -21.37
N GLY A 325 -30.38 -8.05 -21.61
CA GLY A 325 -29.60 -7.26 -22.55
C GLY A 325 -28.56 -8.14 -23.26
N PRO A 326 -28.00 -7.67 -24.38
CA PRO A 326 -27.03 -8.44 -25.15
C PRO A 326 -25.72 -8.64 -24.36
N ILE A 327 -25.01 -9.72 -24.66
CA ILE A 327 -23.62 -9.90 -24.27
C ILE A 327 -22.78 -8.90 -25.08
N PRO A 328 -21.84 -8.14 -24.45
CA PRO A 328 -21.01 -7.18 -25.16
C PRO A 328 -20.23 -7.81 -26.32
N VAL A 329 -20.08 -7.07 -27.41
CA VAL A 329 -19.42 -7.56 -28.63
C VAL A 329 -17.92 -7.36 -28.55
N VAL A 330 -17.16 -8.41 -28.84
CA VAL A 330 -15.69 -8.38 -28.85
C VAL A 330 -15.19 -7.63 -30.08
N PRO A 331 -14.19 -6.73 -29.95
CA PRO A 331 -13.58 -6.05 -31.09
C PRO A 331 -12.87 -7.04 -32.01
N PRO A 332 -12.81 -6.78 -33.32
CA PRO A 332 -12.18 -7.70 -34.29
C PRO A 332 -10.67 -7.83 -34.12
N GLU A 333 -10.01 -6.82 -33.57
CA GLU A 333 -8.57 -6.80 -33.31
C GLU A 333 -8.33 -6.43 -31.84
N VAL A 334 -7.43 -7.16 -31.18
CA VAL A 334 -7.02 -6.92 -29.78
C VAL A 334 -5.53 -6.57 -29.76
N PRO A 335 -5.17 -5.29 -29.55
CA PRO A 335 -3.77 -4.89 -29.46
C PRO A 335 -3.20 -5.32 -28.08
N VAL A 336 -2.14 -6.12 -28.07
CA VAL A 336 -1.50 -6.62 -26.83
C VAL A 336 -0.16 -5.96 -26.52
N GLY A 337 0.41 -5.18 -27.45
CA GLY A 337 1.72 -4.55 -27.27
C GLY A 337 2.88 -5.55 -27.24
N LEU A 338 4.04 -5.10 -26.77
CA LEU A 338 5.23 -5.93 -26.60
C LEU A 338 5.41 -6.35 -25.13
N PRO A 339 6.07 -7.49 -24.85
CA PRO A 339 6.39 -7.89 -23.47
C PRO A 339 7.18 -6.84 -22.68
N SER A 340 8.06 -6.08 -23.34
CA SER A 340 8.80 -4.98 -22.69
C SER A 340 7.92 -3.82 -22.21
N ASP A 341 6.76 -3.60 -22.86
CA ASP A 341 5.84 -2.52 -22.48
C ASP A 341 5.09 -2.88 -21.20
N LEU A 342 4.83 -4.17 -20.96
CA LEU A 342 4.15 -4.68 -19.78
C LEU A 342 4.85 -4.24 -18.48
N VAL A 343 6.18 -4.39 -18.43
CA VAL A 343 6.99 -4.04 -17.24
C VAL A 343 6.84 -2.56 -16.88
N ARG A 344 6.57 -1.70 -17.87
CA ARG A 344 6.39 -0.26 -17.67
C ARG A 344 4.95 0.13 -17.38
N GLN A 345 3.97 -0.68 -17.77
CA GLN A 345 2.55 -0.33 -17.74
C GLN A 345 1.81 -0.90 -16.54
N ARG A 346 2.20 -2.08 -16.02
CA ARG A 346 1.50 -2.73 -14.90
C ARG A 346 1.79 -2.02 -13.57
N PRO A 347 0.75 -1.57 -12.86
CA PRO A 347 0.92 -0.88 -11.58
C PRO A 347 1.51 -1.76 -10.47
N ASP A 348 1.23 -3.08 -10.45
CA ASP A 348 1.78 -4.02 -9.47
C ASP A 348 3.30 -4.19 -9.61
N ILE A 349 3.81 -4.25 -10.85
CA ILE A 349 5.26 -4.26 -11.14
C ILE A 349 5.90 -2.96 -10.68
N ARG A 350 5.29 -1.82 -11.00
CA ARG A 350 5.78 -0.49 -10.57
C ARG A 350 5.76 -0.33 -9.06
N ALA A 351 4.74 -0.87 -8.38
CA ALA A 351 4.68 -0.87 -6.91
C ALA A 351 5.83 -1.68 -6.31
N ALA A 352 6.09 -2.89 -6.83
CA ALA A 352 7.19 -3.74 -6.37
C ALA A 352 8.56 -3.10 -6.65
N GLU A 353 8.73 -2.40 -7.79
CA GLU A 353 9.93 -1.64 -8.11
C GLU A 353 10.17 -0.51 -7.09
N ARG A 354 9.13 0.26 -6.75
CA ARG A 354 9.24 1.33 -5.74
C ARG A 354 9.52 0.77 -4.35
N GLN A 355 8.98 -0.38 -3.98
CA GLN A 355 9.30 -1.06 -2.71
C GLN A 355 10.77 -1.49 -2.65
N LEU A 356 11.32 -2.00 -3.74
CA LEU A 356 12.74 -2.33 -3.85
C LEU A 356 13.63 -1.08 -3.71
N ALA A 357 13.23 0.04 -4.33
CA ALA A 357 13.93 1.32 -4.18
C ALA A 357 13.92 1.80 -2.72
N ALA A 358 12.77 1.72 -2.05
CA ALA A 358 12.64 2.05 -0.64
C ALA A 358 13.55 1.18 0.25
N ALA A 359 13.57 -0.15 0.02
CA ALA A 359 14.44 -1.07 0.76
C ALA A 359 15.94 -0.76 0.52
N THR A 360 16.31 -0.37 -0.71
CA THR A 360 17.67 0.05 -1.04
C THR A 360 18.07 1.33 -0.28
N ALA A 361 17.18 2.30 -0.17
CA ALA A 361 17.42 3.53 0.59
C ALA A 361 17.56 3.24 2.11
N GLN A 362 16.84 2.24 2.66
CA GLN A 362 16.96 1.82 4.07
C GLN A 362 18.35 1.27 4.41
N ILE A 363 19.06 0.64 3.46
CA ILE A 363 20.47 0.26 3.64
C ILE A 363 21.31 1.51 3.90
N GLY A 364 21.03 2.60 3.18
CA GLY A 364 21.70 3.89 3.38
C GLY A 364 21.45 4.46 4.77
N VAL A 365 20.22 4.39 5.29
CA VAL A 365 19.87 4.78 6.66
C VAL A 365 20.69 4.00 7.68
N ALA A 366 20.70 2.67 7.58
CA ALA A 366 21.47 1.80 8.49
C ALA A 366 22.98 2.03 8.38
N THR A 367 23.48 2.32 7.17
CA THR A 367 24.90 2.63 6.94
C THR A 367 25.30 3.95 7.58
N ALA A 368 24.41 4.96 7.58
CA ALA A 368 24.66 6.25 8.21
C ALA A 368 24.90 6.15 9.72
N ASP A 369 24.31 5.14 10.39
CA ASP A 369 24.54 4.90 11.83
C ASP A 369 25.98 4.49 12.17
N MET A 370 26.82 4.12 11.18
CA MET A 370 28.25 3.86 11.39
C MET A 370 29.06 5.15 11.62
N PHE A 371 28.51 6.28 11.27
CA PHE A 371 29.20 7.56 11.27
C PHE A 371 28.80 8.42 12.48
N PRO A 372 29.62 9.41 12.88
CA PRO A 372 29.27 10.36 13.91
C PRO A 372 28.01 11.16 13.56
N LYS A 373 27.09 11.31 14.52
CA LYS A 373 25.92 12.19 14.42
C LYS A 373 26.26 13.55 15.00
N PHE A 374 25.98 14.61 14.26
CA PHE A 374 26.18 15.98 14.64
C PHE A 374 24.86 16.63 15.01
N SER A 375 24.78 17.21 16.20
CA SER A 375 23.57 17.89 16.67
C SER A 375 23.89 19.32 17.14
N ILE A 376 22.92 20.18 17.00
CA ILE A 376 22.92 21.50 17.65
C ILE A 376 21.75 21.49 18.62
N THR A 377 22.05 21.75 19.90
CA THR A 377 21.03 21.88 20.92
C THR A 377 21.06 23.29 21.51
N GLY A 378 19.91 23.81 21.85
CA GLY A 378 19.78 25.11 22.50
C GLY A 378 18.62 25.10 23.48
N SER A 379 18.74 25.88 24.55
CA SER A 379 17.65 26.10 25.48
C SER A 379 17.61 27.55 25.92
N ILE A 380 16.41 28.05 26.19
CA ILE A 380 16.18 29.37 26.76
C ILE A 380 14.98 29.33 27.67
N GLY A 381 15.13 29.83 28.90
CA GLY A 381 14.04 29.90 29.83
C GLY A 381 14.46 30.28 31.26
N PRO A 382 13.52 30.74 32.11
CA PRO A 382 13.76 30.97 33.51
C PRO A 382 13.92 29.67 34.29
N GLN A 383 14.89 29.68 35.23
CA GLN A 383 15.06 28.63 36.24
C GLN A 383 15.20 29.28 37.60
N VAL A 384 14.27 29.01 38.53
CA VAL A 384 14.21 29.68 39.84
C VAL A 384 13.89 28.71 40.97
N SER A 385 14.32 29.06 42.19
CA SER A 385 13.94 28.35 43.39
C SER A 385 12.63 28.87 43.99
N ASN A 386 12.19 30.08 43.64
CA ASN A 386 10.96 30.69 44.07
C ASN A 386 10.12 31.13 42.86
N ILE A 387 8.88 30.66 42.77
CA ILE A 387 7.97 30.93 41.68
C ILE A 387 7.74 32.42 41.40
N ASN A 388 7.78 33.27 42.45
CA ASN A 388 7.57 34.71 42.31
C ASN A 388 8.64 35.40 41.47
N ARG A 389 9.78 34.75 41.21
CA ARG A 389 10.90 35.30 40.42
C ARG A 389 10.95 34.75 39.00
N ILE A 390 9.96 33.96 38.57
CA ILE A 390 10.00 33.30 37.26
C ILE A 390 9.99 34.30 36.09
N LEU A 391 9.43 35.48 36.32
CA LEU A 391 9.39 36.58 35.33
C LEU A 391 10.55 37.59 35.47
N ASP A 392 11.44 37.40 36.42
CA ASP A 392 12.61 38.27 36.59
C ASP A 392 13.59 38.05 35.41
N GLN A 393 14.04 39.09 34.79
CA GLN A 393 15.03 39.03 33.69
C GLN A 393 16.34 38.35 34.12
N GLN A 394 16.69 38.44 35.39
CA GLN A 394 17.87 37.78 36.00
C GLN A 394 17.72 36.27 36.14
N SER A 395 16.50 35.76 36.01
CA SER A 395 16.21 34.33 36.09
C SER A 395 16.33 33.63 34.73
N LEU A 396 16.46 34.39 33.63
CA LEU A 396 16.57 33.88 32.29
C LEU A 396 17.96 33.28 32.06
N GLY A 397 17.96 31.95 31.85
CA GLY A 397 19.14 31.22 31.41
C GLY A 397 19.03 30.84 29.92
N TRP A 398 20.14 30.71 29.25
CA TRP A 398 20.20 30.16 27.90
C TRP A 398 21.47 29.35 27.70
N SER A 399 21.38 28.38 26.82
CA SER A 399 22.52 27.59 26.38
C SER A 399 22.38 27.28 24.87
N ILE A 400 23.48 27.19 24.18
CA ILE A 400 23.58 26.70 22.82
C ILE A 400 24.90 25.96 22.67
N GLY A 401 24.88 24.79 22.03
CA GLY A 401 26.10 24.02 21.82
C GLY A 401 25.96 22.96 20.74
N PRO A 402 27.04 22.77 19.95
CA PRO A 402 27.15 21.61 19.08
C PRO A 402 27.45 20.37 19.93
N GLY A 403 26.85 19.20 19.52
CA GLY A 403 27.12 17.91 20.10
C GLY A 403 27.56 16.93 19.01
N ILE A 404 28.43 16.00 19.37
CA ILE A 404 28.83 14.90 18.49
C ILE A 404 28.59 13.60 19.27
N THR A 405 27.83 12.69 18.71
CA THR A 405 27.61 11.37 19.27
C THR A 405 28.05 10.30 18.27
N TRP A 406 28.94 9.41 18.69
CA TRP A 406 29.44 8.34 17.85
C TRP A 406 29.54 7.02 18.64
N PRO A 407 28.83 5.96 18.23
CA PRO A 407 28.93 4.65 18.86
C PRO A 407 30.26 3.97 18.42
N VAL A 408 31.34 4.15 19.20
CA VAL A 408 32.66 3.56 18.88
C VAL A 408 32.64 2.03 19.07
N PHE A 409 31.84 1.54 20.03
CA PHE A 409 31.64 0.12 20.27
C PHE A 409 30.17 -0.14 20.63
N ASP A 410 29.50 -1.00 19.86
CA ASP A 410 28.07 -1.30 20.01
C ASP A 410 27.75 -2.82 19.98
N GLY A 411 28.76 -3.66 20.14
CA GLY A 411 28.59 -5.12 20.09
C GLY A 411 28.10 -5.65 18.75
N TRP A 412 28.50 -5.02 17.63
CA TRP A 412 28.14 -5.37 16.25
C TRP A 412 26.68 -5.04 15.86
N ARG A 413 25.94 -4.37 16.69
CA ARG A 413 24.52 -4.02 16.46
C ARG A 413 24.31 -3.31 15.12
N ILE A 414 25.11 -2.29 14.80
CA ILE A 414 24.97 -1.53 13.54
C ILE A 414 25.28 -2.41 12.33
N ARG A 415 26.35 -3.23 12.39
CA ARG A 415 26.67 -4.15 11.28
C ARG A 415 25.58 -5.19 11.06
N SER A 416 25.03 -5.74 12.14
CA SER A 416 23.89 -6.68 12.06
C SER A 416 22.65 -6.00 11.48
N ASN A 417 22.41 -4.73 11.80
CA ASN A 417 21.30 -3.96 11.20
C ASN A 417 21.52 -3.75 9.69
N ILE A 418 22.76 -3.46 9.25
CA ILE A 418 23.06 -3.35 7.82
C ILE A 418 22.84 -4.69 7.10
N GLN A 419 23.25 -5.81 7.71
CA GLN A 419 22.99 -7.15 7.17
C GLN A 419 21.48 -7.42 7.07
N LEU A 420 20.71 -7.03 8.08
CA LEU A 420 19.26 -7.14 8.07
C LEU A 420 18.63 -6.34 6.91
N GLN A 421 19.07 -5.09 6.71
CA GLN A 421 18.54 -4.27 5.60
C GLN A 421 18.94 -4.81 4.22
N ASN A 422 20.14 -5.38 4.08
CA ASN A 422 20.54 -6.06 2.84
C ASN A 422 19.64 -7.28 2.56
N ALA A 423 19.29 -8.08 3.58
CA ALA A 423 18.37 -9.20 3.42
C ALA A 423 16.94 -8.74 3.02
N PHE A 424 16.44 -7.63 3.58
CA PHE A 424 15.17 -7.04 3.13
C PHE A 424 15.22 -6.53 1.69
N GLN A 425 16.35 -5.97 1.26
CA GLN A 425 16.53 -5.55 -0.13
C GLN A 425 16.57 -6.77 -1.08
N GLU A 426 17.21 -7.87 -0.70
CA GLU A 426 17.23 -9.11 -1.47
C GLU A 426 15.82 -9.74 -1.56
N GLU A 427 15.05 -9.74 -0.46
CA GLU A 427 13.64 -10.15 -0.44
C GLU A 427 12.80 -9.30 -1.40
N ALA A 428 12.97 -7.97 -1.36
CA ALA A 428 12.25 -7.05 -2.24
C ALA A 428 12.62 -7.26 -3.71
N LEU A 429 13.90 -7.55 -4.02
CA LEU A 429 14.36 -7.88 -5.37
C LEU A 429 13.71 -9.18 -5.87
N ALA A 430 13.75 -10.24 -5.07
CA ALA A 430 13.11 -11.51 -5.42
C ALA A 430 11.58 -11.35 -5.61
N THR A 431 10.95 -10.51 -4.80
CA THR A 431 9.52 -10.18 -4.93
C THR A 431 9.23 -9.44 -6.25
N TYR A 432 10.06 -8.45 -6.62
CA TYR A 432 9.96 -7.77 -7.89
C TYR A 432 10.10 -8.73 -9.08
N GLU A 433 11.14 -9.57 -9.09
CA GLU A 433 11.37 -10.57 -10.15
C GLU A 433 10.20 -11.54 -10.27
N LYS A 434 9.70 -12.04 -9.14
CA LYS A 434 8.51 -12.91 -9.10
C LYS A 434 7.28 -12.22 -9.67
N THR A 435 7.05 -10.96 -9.33
CA THR A 435 5.90 -10.18 -9.83
C THR A 435 5.97 -10.02 -11.36
N VAL A 436 7.17 -9.76 -11.90
CA VAL A 436 7.38 -9.68 -13.36
C VAL A 436 7.09 -11.03 -14.04
N LEU A 437 7.56 -12.14 -13.48
CA LEU A 437 7.32 -13.47 -14.04
C LEU A 437 5.84 -13.86 -14.01
N ILE A 438 5.14 -13.55 -12.90
CA ILE A 438 3.69 -13.76 -12.79
C ILE A 438 2.95 -12.91 -13.83
N ALA A 439 3.38 -11.67 -14.04
CA ALA A 439 2.77 -10.79 -15.03
C ALA A 439 2.89 -11.35 -16.46
N PHE A 440 4.04 -11.92 -16.83
CA PHE A 440 4.19 -12.60 -18.12
C PHE A 440 3.29 -13.84 -18.21
N GLN A 441 3.24 -14.64 -17.15
CA GLN A 441 2.37 -15.82 -17.07
C GLN A 441 0.88 -15.42 -17.25
N ASP A 442 0.43 -14.35 -16.59
CA ASP A 442 -0.96 -13.87 -16.68
C ASP A 442 -1.33 -13.52 -18.14
N VAL A 443 -0.46 -12.81 -18.84
CA VAL A 443 -0.72 -12.42 -20.24
C VAL A 443 -0.71 -13.64 -21.16
N GLU A 444 0.26 -14.54 -21.04
CA GLU A 444 0.31 -15.77 -21.85
C GLU A 444 -0.90 -16.66 -21.60
N ASN A 445 -1.30 -16.85 -20.34
CA ASN A 445 -2.50 -17.61 -19.99
C ASN A 445 -3.76 -16.97 -20.59
N ALA A 446 -3.91 -15.66 -20.48
CA ALA A 446 -5.06 -14.95 -21.03
C ALA A 446 -5.09 -15.02 -22.57
N LEU A 447 -3.95 -14.92 -23.24
CA LEU A 447 -3.83 -15.05 -24.70
C LEU A 447 -4.23 -16.45 -25.17
N VAL A 448 -3.71 -17.49 -24.52
CA VAL A 448 -4.04 -18.89 -24.85
C VAL A 448 -5.52 -19.16 -24.60
N ALA A 449 -6.05 -18.74 -23.45
CA ALA A 449 -7.47 -18.91 -23.13
C ALA A 449 -8.37 -18.19 -24.16
N TYR A 450 -8.07 -16.94 -24.48
CA TYR A 450 -8.83 -16.16 -25.46
C TYR A 450 -8.80 -16.79 -26.85
N THR A 451 -7.63 -17.16 -27.35
CA THR A 451 -7.47 -17.72 -28.68
C THR A 451 -8.17 -19.07 -28.85
N ASN A 452 -8.00 -19.97 -27.86
CA ASN A 452 -8.63 -21.28 -27.90
C ASN A 452 -10.15 -21.20 -27.75
N GLU A 453 -10.67 -20.29 -26.91
CA GLU A 453 -12.11 -20.11 -26.78
C GLU A 453 -12.75 -19.55 -28.05
N GLN A 454 -12.08 -18.73 -28.82
CA GLN A 454 -12.57 -18.31 -30.15
C GLN A 454 -12.70 -19.48 -31.11
N VAL A 455 -11.75 -20.42 -31.08
CA VAL A 455 -11.83 -21.65 -31.92
C VAL A 455 -13.00 -22.53 -31.48
N ARG A 456 -13.17 -22.70 -30.15
CA ARG A 456 -14.28 -23.44 -29.55
C ARG A 456 -15.62 -22.81 -29.93
N HIS A 457 -15.76 -21.48 -29.78
CA HIS A 457 -16.95 -20.73 -30.16
C HIS A 457 -17.36 -20.98 -31.64
N LYS A 458 -16.42 -20.88 -32.58
CA LYS A 458 -16.68 -21.15 -33.99
C LYS A 458 -17.19 -22.58 -34.22
N SER A 459 -16.69 -23.54 -33.47
CA SER A 459 -17.14 -24.93 -33.55
C SER A 459 -18.55 -25.11 -32.98
N LEU A 460 -18.85 -24.45 -31.86
CA LEU A 460 -20.18 -24.47 -31.23
C LEU A 460 -21.25 -23.81 -32.09
N VAL A 461 -20.93 -22.72 -32.81
CA VAL A 461 -21.84 -22.10 -33.79
C VAL A 461 -22.23 -23.11 -34.91
N LYS A 462 -21.26 -23.89 -35.42
CA LYS A 462 -21.55 -24.92 -36.41
C LYS A 462 -22.39 -26.07 -35.83
N ALA A 463 -22.07 -26.48 -34.60
CA ALA A 463 -22.81 -27.55 -33.89
C ALA A 463 -24.25 -27.13 -33.58
N GLU A 464 -24.50 -25.91 -33.11
CA GLU A 464 -25.83 -25.37 -32.85
C GLU A 464 -26.68 -25.35 -34.13
N ASN A 465 -26.14 -24.84 -35.24
CA ASN A 465 -26.83 -24.81 -36.51
C ASN A 465 -27.18 -26.22 -37.04
N ALA A 466 -26.30 -27.21 -36.81
CA ALA A 466 -26.57 -28.61 -37.21
C ALA A 466 -27.60 -29.25 -36.30
N SER A 467 -27.50 -29.05 -34.98
CA SER A 467 -28.46 -29.59 -33.99
C SER A 467 -29.87 -29.02 -34.20
N ARG A 468 -29.97 -27.73 -34.54
CA ARG A 468 -31.27 -27.09 -34.86
C ARG A 468 -31.92 -27.77 -36.04
N ARG A 469 -31.22 -27.95 -37.17
CA ARG A 469 -31.75 -28.64 -38.35
C ARG A 469 -32.12 -30.08 -38.03
N ALA A 470 -31.32 -30.80 -37.24
CA ALA A 470 -31.63 -32.17 -36.82
C ALA A 470 -32.90 -32.26 -35.99
N THR A 471 -33.10 -31.27 -35.05
CA THR A 471 -34.31 -31.22 -34.23
C THR A 471 -35.54 -30.91 -35.04
N ASP A 472 -35.47 -29.96 -35.99
CA ASP A 472 -36.60 -29.64 -36.85
C ASP A 472 -37.01 -30.85 -37.71
N LEU A 473 -36.03 -31.52 -38.34
CA LEU A 473 -36.29 -32.72 -39.14
C LEU A 473 -36.81 -33.88 -38.30
N SER A 474 -36.26 -34.12 -37.09
CA SER A 474 -36.74 -35.23 -36.26
C SER A 474 -38.19 -35.02 -35.79
N LYS A 475 -38.64 -33.78 -35.55
CA LYS A 475 -40.02 -33.42 -35.26
C LYS A 475 -40.94 -33.69 -36.46
N GLU A 476 -40.57 -33.26 -37.63
CA GLU A 476 -41.36 -33.54 -38.87
C GLU A 476 -41.55 -35.03 -39.10
N LEU A 477 -40.46 -35.80 -38.99
CA LEU A 477 -40.51 -37.26 -39.13
C LEU A 477 -41.36 -37.95 -38.08
N TYR A 478 -41.30 -37.48 -36.80
CA TYR A 478 -42.13 -38.02 -35.69
C TYR A 478 -43.60 -37.70 -35.91
N ILE A 479 -43.96 -36.51 -36.32
CA ILE A 479 -45.34 -36.15 -36.67
C ILE A 479 -45.87 -37.03 -37.76
N GLY A 480 -45.06 -37.31 -38.80
CA GLY A 480 -45.36 -38.19 -39.90
C GLY A 480 -45.36 -39.70 -39.53
N GLY A 481 -45.01 -40.09 -38.32
CA GLY A 481 -44.93 -41.50 -37.89
C GLY A 481 -43.71 -42.26 -38.44
N LEU A 482 -42.69 -41.56 -38.97
CA LEU A 482 -41.53 -42.15 -39.64
C LEU A 482 -40.33 -42.37 -38.68
N THR A 483 -40.38 -41.85 -37.45
CA THR A 483 -39.33 -42.01 -36.44
C THR A 483 -39.94 -42.15 -35.04
N PRO A 484 -39.31 -42.88 -34.11
CA PRO A 484 -39.73 -42.93 -32.72
C PRO A 484 -39.50 -41.63 -31.98
N PHE A 485 -40.25 -41.35 -30.89
CA PHE A 485 -40.14 -40.14 -30.06
C PHE A 485 -38.74 -39.95 -29.47
N LEU A 486 -38.06 -41.03 -29.15
CA LEU A 486 -36.68 -40.99 -28.63
C LEU A 486 -35.74 -40.13 -29.47
N ASN A 487 -35.88 -40.15 -30.81
CA ASN A 487 -35.03 -39.32 -31.69
C ASN A 487 -35.35 -37.82 -31.54
N VAL A 488 -36.64 -37.46 -31.32
CA VAL A 488 -37.01 -36.07 -31.01
C VAL A 488 -36.43 -35.64 -29.68
N LEU A 489 -36.60 -36.48 -28.65
CA LEU A 489 -36.10 -36.24 -27.31
C LEU A 489 -34.56 -36.00 -27.31
N GLN A 490 -33.80 -36.89 -27.98
CA GLN A 490 -32.35 -36.76 -28.12
C GLN A 490 -31.93 -35.49 -28.86
N SER A 491 -32.61 -35.16 -29.96
CA SER A 491 -32.26 -33.98 -30.76
C SER A 491 -32.59 -32.67 -30.03
N GLU A 492 -33.73 -32.59 -29.33
CA GLU A 492 -34.08 -31.45 -28.46
C GLU A 492 -33.10 -31.28 -27.31
N GLY A 493 -32.72 -32.36 -26.61
CA GLY A 493 -31.73 -32.33 -25.54
C GLY A 493 -30.36 -31.89 -26.02
N THR A 494 -29.93 -32.36 -27.22
CA THR A 494 -28.66 -31.96 -27.84
C THR A 494 -28.70 -30.50 -28.26
N LEU A 495 -29.79 -30.03 -28.85
CA LEU A 495 -29.93 -28.61 -29.25
C LEU A 495 -29.87 -27.70 -28.04
N TYR A 496 -30.64 -28.00 -26.97
CA TYR A 496 -30.60 -27.20 -25.75
C TYR A 496 -29.19 -27.15 -25.13
N SER A 497 -28.53 -28.29 -24.99
CA SER A 497 -27.16 -28.37 -24.47
C SER A 497 -26.16 -27.56 -25.32
N THR A 498 -26.29 -27.66 -26.65
CA THR A 498 -25.39 -26.92 -27.56
C THR A 498 -25.65 -25.43 -27.53
N GLN A 499 -26.92 -24.99 -27.43
CA GLN A 499 -27.28 -23.58 -27.25
C GLN A 499 -26.74 -23.01 -25.92
N ASP A 500 -26.88 -23.75 -24.84
CA ASP A 500 -26.35 -23.36 -23.52
C ASP A 500 -24.82 -23.25 -23.55
N GLN A 501 -24.12 -24.22 -24.15
CA GLN A 501 -22.68 -24.20 -24.32
C GLN A 501 -22.21 -23.02 -25.22
N LEU A 502 -22.98 -22.68 -26.26
CA LEU A 502 -22.66 -21.56 -27.14
C LEU A 502 -22.70 -20.25 -26.37
N VAL A 503 -23.74 -20.00 -25.56
CA VAL A 503 -23.83 -18.78 -24.74
C VAL A 503 -22.75 -18.74 -23.67
N GLN A 504 -22.43 -19.89 -23.05
CA GLN A 504 -21.29 -19.97 -22.13
C GLN A 504 -19.98 -19.61 -22.83
N SER A 505 -19.78 -20.08 -24.07
CA SER A 505 -18.60 -19.76 -24.86
C SER A 505 -18.55 -18.29 -25.27
N GLU A 506 -19.68 -17.70 -25.71
CA GLU A 506 -19.78 -16.26 -25.98
C GLU A 506 -19.38 -15.44 -24.74
N THR A 507 -19.92 -15.78 -23.58
CA THR A 507 -19.59 -15.16 -22.29
C THR A 507 -18.09 -15.32 -21.98
N THR A 508 -17.54 -16.54 -22.16
CA THR A 508 -16.14 -16.86 -21.87
C THR A 508 -15.17 -16.12 -22.79
N VAL A 509 -15.51 -15.93 -24.08
CA VAL A 509 -14.69 -15.10 -24.99
C VAL A 509 -14.54 -13.68 -24.46
N VAL A 510 -15.64 -13.06 -24.00
CA VAL A 510 -15.61 -11.69 -23.47
C VAL A 510 -14.86 -11.64 -22.13
N THR A 511 -15.09 -12.60 -21.23
CA THR A 511 -14.40 -12.64 -19.93
C THR A 511 -12.90 -12.88 -20.08
N ASN A 512 -12.47 -13.72 -21.04
CA ASN A 512 -11.05 -13.92 -21.36
C ASN A 512 -10.42 -12.66 -21.95
N LEU A 513 -11.16 -11.89 -22.74
CA LEU A 513 -10.71 -10.59 -23.24
C LEU A 513 -10.52 -9.59 -22.08
N ILE A 514 -11.46 -9.53 -21.15
CA ILE A 514 -11.34 -8.67 -19.95
C ILE A 514 -10.12 -9.08 -19.13
N ALA A 515 -9.92 -10.40 -18.93
CA ALA A 515 -8.75 -10.93 -18.23
C ALA A 515 -7.44 -10.54 -18.93
N LEU A 516 -7.42 -10.55 -20.27
CA LEU A 516 -6.27 -10.11 -21.06
C LEU A 516 -5.99 -8.61 -20.85
N TYR A 517 -7.01 -7.75 -20.89
CA TYR A 517 -6.84 -6.32 -20.62
C TYR A 517 -6.37 -6.05 -19.18
N LYS A 518 -6.87 -6.80 -18.19
CA LYS A 518 -6.38 -6.76 -16.81
C LYS A 518 -4.90 -7.16 -16.74
N ALA A 519 -4.53 -8.27 -17.36
CA ALA A 519 -3.16 -8.79 -17.38
C ALA A 519 -2.17 -7.81 -18.05
N LEU A 520 -2.63 -7.04 -19.05
CA LEU A 520 -1.87 -5.98 -19.68
C LEU A 520 -1.79 -4.69 -18.84
N GLY A 521 -2.45 -4.63 -17.68
CA GLY A 521 -2.48 -3.46 -16.83
C GLY A 521 -3.37 -2.34 -17.35
N GLY A 522 -4.43 -2.66 -18.11
CA GLY A 522 -5.36 -1.67 -18.67
C GLY A 522 -6.29 -1.05 -17.63
N GLY A 523 -6.78 0.17 -17.91
CA GLY A 523 -7.76 0.87 -17.08
C GLY A 523 -7.24 2.11 -16.35
N TRP A 524 -6.01 2.53 -16.59
CA TRP A 524 -5.44 3.78 -16.08
C TRP A 524 -4.53 4.44 -17.12
N GLU A 525 -4.39 5.75 -17.04
CA GLU A 525 -3.44 6.50 -17.88
C GLU A 525 -2.15 6.75 -17.10
N ALA A 526 -0.99 6.42 -17.70
CA ALA A 526 0.28 6.90 -17.20
C ALA A 526 0.29 8.44 -17.33
N PRO A 527 0.57 9.19 -16.25
CA PRO A 527 0.65 10.64 -16.35
C PRO A 527 1.74 11.01 -17.35
N LYS A 528 1.39 11.81 -18.36
CA LYS A 528 2.33 12.30 -19.38
C LYS A 528 3.47 13.15 -18.80
N ASN A 529 3.36 13.58 -17.54
CA ASN A 529 4.40 14.26 -16.77
C ASN A 529 4.31 13.83 -15.30
N GLU A 530 5.20 12.98 -14.84
CA GLU A 530 5.33 12.60 -13.42
C GLU A 530 5.73 13.78 -12.50
N ALA A 531 6.11 14.92 -13.05
CA ALA A 531 6.49 16.12 -12.30
C ALA A 531 5.33 16.86 -11.60
N ALA A 532 4.08 16.57 -11.96
CA ALA A 532 2.91 17.31 -11.42
C ALA A 532 2.29 16.70 -10.14
N ILE A 533 2.76 15.54 -9.67
CA ILE A 533 2.21 14.86 -8.49
C ILE A 533 3.05 15.14 -7.23
N ASN A 534 4.23 15.73 -7.37
CA ASN A 534 5.15 16.03 -6.27
C ASN A 534 4.99 17.43 -5.65
N ASN A 535 3.98 18.21 -6.02
CA ASN A 535 3.66 19.49 -5.41
C ASN A 535 2.48 19.42 -4.44
#